data_7fc2e5771f8e50c5c039ceea21dcf607
#
_entry.id   7fc2e5771f8e50c5c039ceea21dcf607
#
_cell.length_a   1.000
_cell.length_b   1.000
_cell.length_c   1.000
_cell.angle_alpha   90.00
_cell.angle_beta   90.00
_cell.angle_gamma   90.00
#
_symmetry.space_group_name_H-M   'P 1'
#
loop_
_entity.id
_entity.type
_entity.pdbx_description
1 polymer ?
#
loop_
_entity_poly.entity_id
_entity_poly.type
_entity_poly.pdbx_seq_one_letter_code
_entity_poly.pdbx_strand_id
1 'polypeptide(L)'
;MDLKVAAVFLGIALAPSAPLRAQGVGGLSGAITDPSGAVAPNAKVSVKNVGTGQTTETQANASGIYNLSGLLPGDYEVSASVEGFSKVAHVTVTAGAKQTLDLALLAALPSLGDLGFPPEQSQGNAKDQARLDRRSHMLKMHQRFGLITLAPLIATIAVSGLASGKHSTAVGRDVHAGLGSLTVDMYSISAYYAIRAPRIPGTATRGQIRWHKALAWIHGPGMIMTPILGEMAFSQEDKGQKVHGIAKAHSVVATTTYIAYGLALLSVSIKF
;
A
#
# COMPACT_ATOMS: atom_id res chain seq x y z
N MET A 1 3.06 35.95 -20.09
CA MET A 1 2.57 34.90 -19.19
C MET A 1 1.14 35.26 -18.84
N ASP A 2 0.21 34.70 -19.61
CA ASP A 2 -1.19 35.15 -19.62
C ASP A 2 -1.94 34.74 -18.34
N LEU A 3 -2.69 35.67 -17.81
CA LEU A 3 -3.52 35.60 -16.59
C LEU A 3 -4.60 34.49 -16.62
N LYS A 4 -4.76 33.82 -17.74
CA LYS A 4 -5.79 32.77 -17.95
C LYS A 4 -5.38 31.39 -17.41
N VAL A 5 -4.09 31.13 -17.16
CA VAL A 5 -3.61 29.85 -16.61
C VAL A 5 -3.72 29.80 -15.08
N ALA A 6 -3.76 30.95 -14.42
CA ALA A 6 -3.87 31.03 -12.95
C ALA A 6 -5.29 30.68 -12.42
N ALA A 7 -6.32 30.75 -13.26
CA ALA A 7 -7.72 30.55 -12.82
C ALA A 7 -8.12 29.06 -12.67
N VAL A 8 -7.39 28.13 -13.26
CA VAL A 8 -7.71 26.68 -13.20
C VAL A 8 -7.20 26.03 -11.90
N PHE A 9 -6.19 26.61 -11.26
CA PHE A 9 -5.62 26.05 -10.00
C PHE A 9 -6.33 26.53 -8.74
N LEU A 10 -7.16 27.54 -8.80
CA LEU A 10 -7.86 28.09 -7.62
C LEU A 10 -9.21 27.40 -7.31
N GLY A 11 -9.67 26.49 -8.16
CA GLY A 11 -10.95 25.78 -8.00
C GLY A 11 -10.91 24.53 -7.11
N ILE A 12 -9.74 24.05 -6.69
CA ILE A 12 -9.59 22.79 -5.91
C ILE A 12 -9.50 23.03 -4.40
N ALA A 13 -9.43 24.26 -3.95
CA ALA A 13 -9.17 24.59 -2.54
C ALA A 13 -10.40 24.75 -1.63
N LEU A 14 -11.61 24.50 -2.12
CA LEU A 14 -12.84 24.51 -1.30
C LEU A 14 -13.53 23.15 -1.31
N ALA A 15 -12.82 22.10 -0.91
CA ALA A 15 -13.50 20.93 -0.40
C ALA A 15 -14.07 21.29 0.98
N PRO A 16 -15.40 21.10 1.24
CA PRO A 16 -15.94 21.31 2.57
C PRO A 16 -15.15 20.38 3.52
N SER A 17 -14.55 20.95 4.54
CA SER A 17 -13.93 20.20 5.64
C SER A 17 -15.04 19.36 6.27
N ALA A 18 -15.09 18.07 5.92
CA ALA A 18 -15.95 17.13 6.63
C ALA A 18 -15.57 17.20 8.12
N PRO A 19 -16.53 17.32 9.05
CA PRO A 19 -16.20 17.34 10.47
C PRO A 19 -15.42 16.06 10.78
N LEU A 20 -14.20 16.18 11.30
CA LEU A 20 -13.47 15.09 11.91
C LEU A 20 -14.35 14.58 13.04
N ARG A 21 -15.11 13.52 12.82
CA ARG A 21 -15.78 12.81 13.90
C ARG A 21 -14.66 12.17 14.73
N ALA A 22 -14.55 12.61 15.98
CA ALA A 22 -13.72 11.93 16.96
C ALA A 22 -14.17 10.45 16.95
N GLN A 23 -13.29 9.56 16.51
CA GLN A 23 -13.57 8.13 16.55
C GLN A 23 -13.63 7.74 18.02
N GLY A 24 -14.81 7.32 18.49
CA GLY A 24 -14.97 6.84 19.85
C GLY A 24 -13.99 5.68 20.09
N VAL A 25 -13.27 5.77 21.20
CA VAL A 25 -12.37 4.69 21.64
C VAL A 25 -13.19 3.56 22.28
N GLY A 26 -12.75 2.33 22.09
CA GLY A 26 -13.30 1.15 22.76
C GLY A 26 -12.46 0.73 23.96
N GLY A 27 -12.93 -0.28 24.67
CA GLY A 27 -12.20 -0.92 25.75
C GLY A 27 -12.23 -2.44 25.63
N LEU A 28 -11.23 -3.10 26.19
CA LEU A 28 -11.12 -4.55 26.27
C LEU A 28 -10.80 -4.96 27.70
N SER A 29 -11.54 -5.91 28.25
CA SER A 29 -11.30 -6.46 29.57
C SER A 29 -11.56 -7.96 29.56
N GLY A 30 -11.11 -8.69 30.58
CA GLY A 30 -11.38 -10.10 30.70
C GLY A 30 -10.59 -10.74 31.86
N ALA A 31 -10.89 -11.99 32.11
CA ALA A 31 -10.19 -12.82 33.08
C ALA A 31 -9.15 -13.72 32.37
N ILE A 32 -8.04 -13.94 33.04
CA ILE A 32 -6.99 -14.86 32.60
C ILE A 32 -6.92 -16.01 33.59
N THR A 33 -7.06 -17.22 33.07
CA THR A 33 -6.97 -18.45 33.83
C THR A 33 -5.89 -19.38 33.28
N ASP A 34 -5.30 -20.18 34.14
CA ASP A 34 -4.43 -21.27 33.75
C ASP A 34 -5.21 -22.50 33.25
N PRO A 35 -4.55 -23.59 32.79
CA PRO A 35 -5.26 -24.79 32.32
C PRO A 35 -6.08 -25.52 33.39
N SER A 36 -5.85 -25.27 34.68
CA SER A 36 -6.61 -25.83 35.78
C SER A 36 -7.88 -25.01 36.08
N GLY A 37 -8.03 -23.85 35.47
CA GLY A 37 -9.09 -22.88 35.72
C GLY A 37 -8.78 -21.91 36.87
N ALA A 38 -7.60 -21.98 37.47
CA ALA A 38 -7.17 -21.02 38.47
C ALA A 38 -6.84 -19.68 37.83
N VAL A 39 -7.04 -18.57 38.52
CA VAL A 39 -6.70 -17.23 38.03
C VAL A 39 -5.19 -17.10 37.84
N ALA A 40 -4.79 -16.40 36.79
CA ALA A 40 -3.37 -16.13 36.47
C ALA A 40 -2.99 -14.68 36.82
N PRO A 41 -2.59 -14.38 38.08
CA PRO A 41 -2.22 -13.04 38.48
C PRO A 41 -0.93 -12.60 37.78
N ASN A 42 -0.80 -11.31 37.55
CA ASN A 42 0.36 -10.69 36.90
C ASN A 42 0.68 -11.22 35.50
N ALA A 43 -0.25 -11.94 34.84
CA ALA A 43 -0.08 -12.32 33.45
C ALA A 43 0.11 -11.08 32.57
N LYS A 44 1.14 -11.09 31.72
CA LYS A 44 1.39 -10.03 30.75
C LYS A 44 0.39 -10.16 29.63
N VAL A 45 -0.24 -9.03 29.26
CA VAL A 45 -1.19 -8.94 28.14
C VAL A 45 -0.68 -7.93 27.14
N SER A 46 -0.51 -8.35 25.90
CA SER A 46 -0.13 -7.50 24.79
C SER A 46 -1.25 -7.50 23.75
N VAL A 47 -1.69 -6.31 23.35
CA VAL A 47 -2.81 -6.09 22.43
C VAL A 47 -2.29 -5.34 21.23
N LYS A 48 -2.19 -6.02 20.09
CA LYS A 48 -1.65 -5.50 18.84
C LYS A 48 -2.76 -5.23 17.83
N ASN A 49 -2.87 -4.00 17.37
CA ASN A 49 -3.77 -3.66 16.26
C ASN A 49 -3.23 -4.26 14.96
N VAL A 50 -4.03 -5.11 14.32
CA VAL A 50 -3.63 -5.83 13.09
C VAL A 50 -3.45 -4.87 11.91
N GLY A 51 -4.25 -3.80 11.84
CA GLY A 51 -4.23 -2.84 10.75
C GLY A 51 -3.06 -1.84 10.82
N THR A 52 -2.75 -1.35 12.03
CA THR A 52 -1.71 -0.32 12.25
C THR A 52 -0.39 -0.88 12.75
N GLY A 53 -0.40 -2.08 13.32
CA GLY A 53 0.76 -2.69 13.98
C GLY A 53 1.06 -2.11 15.38
N GLN A 54 0.27 -1.15 15.86
CA GLN A 54 0.45 -0.55 17.18
C GLN A 54 0.18 -1.58 18.26
N THR A 55 1.07 -1.66 19.26
CA THR A 55 0.96 -2.59 20.40
C THR A 55 0.78 -1.80 21.69
N THR A 56 -0.15 -2.25 22.53
CA THR A 56 -0.38 -1.73 23.88
C THR A 56 -0.25 -2.88 24.86
N GLU A 57 0.47 -2.66 25.97
CA GLU A 57 0.72 -3.70 26.98
C GLU A 57 0.04 -3.35 28.30
N THR A 58 -0.43 -4.36 29.02
CA THR A 58 -0.95 -4.30 30.38
C THR A 58 -0.65 -5.58 31.13
N GLN A 59 -1.01 -5.63 32.41
CA GLN A 59 -0.89 -6.83 33.23
C GLN A 59 -2.21 -7.13 33.93
N ALA A 60 -2.49 -8.39 34.15
CA ALA A 60 -3.61 -8.81 34.97
C ALA A 60 -3.34 -8.47 36.44
N ASN A 61 -4.37 -8.10 37.17
CA ASN A 61 -4.30 -7.84 38.60
C ASN A 61 -4.22 -9.16 39.42
N ALA A 62 -4.21 -9.05 40.74
CA ALA A 62 -4.17 -10.21 41.65
C ALA A 62 -5.34 -11.19 41.47
N SER A 63 -6.46 -10.74 40.90
CA SER A 63 -7.63 -11.58 40.59
C SER A 63 -7.60 -12.11 39.15
N GLY A 64 -6.50 -11.97 38.42
CA GLY A 64 -6.35 -12.41 37.03
C GLY A 64 -7.12 -11.55 36.03
N ILE A 65 -7.62 -10.38 36.41
CA ILE A 65 -8.42 -9.52 35.54
C ILE A 65 -7.52 -8.47 34.87
N TYR A 66 -7.62 -8.34 33.56
CA TYR A 66 -6.98 -7.26 32.82
C TYR A 66 -8.01 -6.26 32.28
N ASN A 67 -7.58 -5.02 32.09
CA ASN A 67 -8.42 -3.96 31.54
C ASN A 67 -7.56 -3.00 30.70
N LEU A 68 -8.04 -2.73 29.49
CA LEU A 68 -7.48 -1.79 28.54
C LEU A 68 -8.57 -0.86 28.04
N SER A 69 -8.30 0.43 28.05
CA SER A 69 -9.18 1.48 27.51
C SER A 69 -8.43 2.29 26.46
N GLY A 70 -9.17 3.05 25.65
CA GLY A 70 -8.55 3.93 24.66
C GLY A 70 -8.13 3.23 23.39
N LEU A 71 -8.64 2.03 23.11
CA LEU A 71 -8.37 1.30 21.87
C LEU A 71 -9.16 1.92 20.71
N LEU A 72 -8.50 2.16 19.60
CA LEU A 72 -9.17 2.57 18.36
C LEU A 72 -9.99 1.39 17.80
N PRO A 73 -11.11 1.65 17.11
CA PRO A 73 -11.86 0.59 16.44
C PRO A 73 -10.99 -0.18 15.45
N GLY A 74 -11.11 -1.49 15.41
CA GLY A 74 -10.34 -2.35 14.51
C GLY A 74 -10.13 -3.76 15.04
N ASP A 75 -9.41 -4.57 14.29
CA ASP A 75 -9.07 -5.93 14.64
C ASP A 75 -7.78 -5.98 15.44
N TYR A 76 -7.81 -6.73 16.53
CA TYR A 76 -6.69 -6.86 17.45
C TYR A 76 -6.31 -8.32 17.66
N GLU A 77 -5.02 -8.54 17.72
CA GLU A 77 -4.40 -9.76 18.25
C GLU A 77 -4.06 -9.54 19.72
N VAL A 78 -4.63 -10.35 20.59
CA VAL A 78 -4.44 -10.29 22.04
C VAL A 78 -3.63 -11.49 22.46
N SER A 79 -2.46 -11.26 23.04
CA SER A 79 -1.63 -12.31 23.61
C SER A 79 -1.53 -12.14 25.12
N ALA A 80 -1.73 -13.22 25.85
CA ALA A 80 -1.51 -13.28 27.29
C ALA A 80 -0.48 -14.33 27.61
N SER A 81 0.41 -14.03 28.56
CA SER A 81 1.44 -14.97 29.01
C SER A 81 1.77 -14.81 30.48
N VAL A 82 2.03 -15.94 31.13
CA VAL A 82 2.64 -16.07 32.45
C VAL A 82 3.62 -17.23 32.37
N GLU A 83 4.49 -17.38 33.35
CA GLU A 83 5.53 -18.39 33.32
C GLU A 83 5.02 -19.80 32.95
N GLY A 84 5.52 -20.34 31.83
CA GLY A 84 5.16 -21.66 31.30
C GLY A 84 3.81 -21.74 30.56
N PHE A 85 3.03 -20.64 30.44
CA PHE A 85 1.71 -20.65 29.83
C PHE A 85 1.50 -19.43 28.93
N SER A 86 0.83 -19.63 27.81
CA SER A 86 0.48 -18.55 26.91
C SER A 86 -0.82 -18.81 26.13
N LYS A 87 -1.42 -17.73 25.62
CA LYS A 87 -2.58 -17.78 24.72
C LYS A 87 -2.56 -16.59 23.77
N VAL A 88 -2.94 -16.83 22.51
CA VAL A 88 -3.21 -15.79 21.53
C VAL A 88 -4.68 -15.91 21.10
N ALA A 89 -5.38 -14.79 21.02
CA ALA A 89 -6.76 -14.69 20.55
C ALA A 89 -6.93 -13.44 19.68
N HIS A 90 -7.98 -13.42 18.85
CA HIS A 90 -8.34 -12.28 18.02
C HIS A 90 -9.67 -11.70 18.46
N VAL A 91 -9.78 -10.36 18.45
CA VAL A 91 -11.00 -9.65 18.81
C VAL A 91 -11.14 -8.39 17.95
N THR A 92 -12.39 -8.06 17.58
CA THR A 92 -12.69 -6.80 16.91
C THR A 92 -13.21 -5.79 17.93
N VAL A 93 -12.52 -4.68 18.11
CA VAL A 93 -12.92 -3.57 18.98
C VAL A 93 -13.80 -2.60 18.20
N THR A 94 -14.98 -2.29 18.72
CA THR A 94 -15.91 -1.31 18.14
C THR A 94 -15.89 0.01 18.92
N ALA A 95 -16.17 1.10 18.21
CA ALA A 95 -16.18 2.44 18.80
C ALA A 95 -17.17 2.54 19.95
N GLY A 96 -16.74 3.04 21.12
CA GLY A 96 -17.58 3.27 22.30
C GLY A 96 -18.00 2.00 23.05
N ALA A 97 -17.61 0.81 22.59
CA ALA A 97 -17.96 -0.46 23.23
C ALA A 97 -16.85 -0.94 24.19
N LYS A 98 -17.29 -1.51 25.34
CA LYS A 98 -16.43 -2.33 26.19
C LYS A 98 -16.68 -3.79 25.82
N GLN A 99 -15.62 -4.48 25.42
CA GLN A 99 -15.70 -5.90 25.10
C GLN A 99 -15.03 -6.74 26.18
N THR A 100 -15.52 -7.94 26.38
CA THR A 100 -14.94 -8.90 27.33
C THR A 100 -14.35 -10.06 26.52
N LEU A 101 -13.08 -10.38 26.80
CA LEU A 101 -12.37 -11.51 26.22
C LEU A 101 -11.63 -12.25 27.33
N ASP A 102 -12.18 -13.38 27.75
CA ASP A 102 -11.53 -14.25 28.71
C ASP A 102 -10.50 -15.15 28.02
N LEU A 103 -9.33 -15.31 28.65
CA LEU A 103 -8.21 -16.03 28.08
C LEU A 103 -7.82 -17.19 29.00
N ALA A 104 -8.22 -18.40 28.63
CA ALA A 104 -7.69 -19.62 29.25
C ALA A 104 -6.30 -19.91 28.64
N LEU A 105 -5.23 -19.75 29.42
CA LEU A 105 -3.88 -20.03 29.00
C LEU A 105 -3.69 -21.52 28.70
N LEU A 106 -2.81 -21.82 27.78
CA LEU A 106 -2.39 -23.19 27.49
C LEU A 106 -0.91 -23.33 27.87
N ALA A 107 -0.46 -24.55 28.12
CA ALA A 107 0.98 -24.79 28.30
C ALA A 107 1.72 -24.17 27.11
N ALA A 108 2.65 -23.29 27.38
CA ALA A 108 3.45 -22.69 26.34
C ALA A 108 4.20 -23.80 25.59
N LEU A 109 4.16 -23.75 24.26
CA LEU A 109 5.02 -24.62 23.48
C LEU A 109 6.47 -24.31 23.87
N PRO A 110 7.32 -25.34 24.04
CA PRO A 110 8.72 -25.12 24.36
C PRO A 110 9.32 -24.16 23.33
N SER A 111 10.05 -23.16 23.81
CA SER A 111 10.77 -22.25 22.93
C SER A 111 11.86 -23.02 22.16
N LEU A 112 12.30 -22.50 21.02
CA LEU A 112 13.41 -23.10 20.29
C LEU A 112 14.68 -23.21 21.18
N GLY A 113 14.86 -22.29 22.13
CA GLY A 113 15.92 -22.34 23.12
C GLY A 113 15.77 -23.54 24.08
N ASP A 114 14.54 -23.83 24.54
CA ASP A 114 14.25 -24.99 25.40
C ASP A 114 14.45 -26.31 24.65
N LEU A 115 14.33 -26.29 23.32
CA LEU A 115 14.62 -27.43 22.44
C LEU A 115 16.11 -27.56 22.06
N GLY A 116 16.99 -26.72 22.66
CA GLY A 116 18.44 -26.77 22.46
C GLY A 116 18.93 -26.03 21.21
N PHE A 117 18.10 -25.24 20.56
CA PHE A 117 18.57 -24.39 19.45
C PHE A 117 19.35 -23.19 19.98
N PRO A 118 20.53 -22.86 19.38
CA PRO A 118 21.30 -21.68 19.78
C PRO A 118 20.46 -20.39 19.65
N PRO A 119 20.71 -19.37 20.49
CA PRO A 119 19.99 -18.09 20.45
C PRO A 119 19.99 -17.43 19.07
N GLU A 120 21.03 -17.63 18.28
CA GLU A 120 21.15 -17.12 16.90
C GLU A 120 20.17 -17.78 15.93
N GLN A 121 19.71 -18.99 16.23
CA GLN A 121 18.71 -19.72 15.44
C GLN A 121 17.29 -19.57 16.00
N SER A 122 17.17 -19.27 17.31
CA SER A 122 15.88 -19.06 17.98
C SER A 122 15.36 -17.63 17.86
N GLN A 123 16.25 -16.66 17.74
CA GLN A 123 15.89 -15.27 17.45
C GLN A 123 16.07 -15.03 15.95
N GLY A 124 14.96 -14.95 15.22
CA GLY A 124 15.01 -14.46 13.83
C GLY A 124 15.85 -13.18 13.79
N ASN A 125 16.76 -13.07 12.81
CA ASN A 125 17.62 -11.90 12.69
C ASN A 125 16.75 -10.64 12.55
N ALA A 126 16.71 -9.79 13.57
CA ALA A 126 15.90 -8.58 13.61
C ALA A 126 16.17 -7.66 12.40
N LYS A 127 17.40 -7.67 11.87
CA LYS A 127 17.77 -6.93 10.65
C LYS A 127 17.11 -7.53 9.41
N ASP A 128 17.03 -8.85 9.32
CA ASP A 128 16.39 -9.53 8.19
C ASP A 128 14.88 -9.36 8.26
N GLN A 129 14.29 -9.42 9.46
CA GLN A 129 12.87 -9.13 9.65
C GLN A 129 12.54 -7.68 9.24
N ALA A 130 13.27 -6.70 9.73
CA ALA A 130 13.10 -5.30 9.36
C ALA A 130 13.25 -5.08 7.84
N ARG A 131 14.14 -5.83 7.19
CA ARG A 131 14.32 -5.81 5.73
C ARG A 131 13.13 -6.38 4.98
N LEU A 132 12.56 -7.49 5.49
CA LEU A 132 11.34 -8.10 4.94
C LEU A 132 10.14 -7.16 5.09
N ASP A 133 9.96 -6.56 6.25
CA ASP A 133 8.87 -5.62 6.53
C ASP A 133 8.96 -4.38 5.63
N ARG A 134 10.16 -3.81 5.51
CA ARG A 134 10.40 -2.69 4.59
C ARG A 134 10.09 -3.07 3.15
N ARG A 135 10.52 -4.26 2.70
CA ARG A 135 10.21 -4.76 1.35
C ARG A 135 8.71 -4.89 1.14
N SER A 136 8.02 -5.52 2.09
CA SER A 136 6.57 -5.73 2.04
C SER A 136 5.83 -4.40 1.95
N HIS A 137 6.18 -3.43 2.79
CA HIS A 137 5.61 -2.08 2.75
C HIS A 137 5.82 -1.42 1.37
N MET A 138 7.05 -1.42 0.87
CA MET A 138 7.37 -0.78 -0.41
C MET A 138 6.64 -1.42 -1.58
N LEU A 139 6.52 -2.75 -1.61
CA LEU A 139 5.78 -3.45 -2.67
C LEU A 139 4.26 -3.20 -2.58
N LYS A 140 3.69 -3.06 -1.38
CA LYS A 140 2.30 -2.63 -1.19
C LYS A 140 2.06 -1.22 -1.75
N MET A 141 3.00 -0.29 -1.49
CA MET A 141 2.93 1.07 -2.05
C MET A 141 3.07 1.06 -3.57
N HIS A 142 3.99 0.26 -4.13
CA HIS A 142 4.09 0.04 -5.57
C HIS A 142 2.75 -0.41 -6.19
N GLN A 143 2.09 -1.39 -5.59
CA GLN A 143 0.78 -1.88 -6.06
C GLN A 143 -0.30 -0.79 -5.99
N ARG A 144 -0.38 -0.07 -4.87
CA ARG A 144 -1.37 1.01 -4.69
C ARG A 144 -1.21 2.10 -5.74
N PHE A 145 0.00 2.63 -5.90
CA PHE A 145 0.27 3.67 -6.90
C PHE A 145 0.15 3.15 -8.32
N GLY A 146 0.49 1.87 -8.57
CA GLY A 146 0.23 1.24 -9.86
C GLY A 146 -1.25 1.22 -10.22
N LEU A 147 -2.14 0.91 -9.27
CA LEU A 147 -3.58 0.95 -9.50
C LEU A 147 -4.11 2.39 -9.65
N ILE A 148 -3.64 3.32 -8.83
CA ILE A 148 -4.03 4.74 -8.90
C ILE A 148 -3.64 5.34 -10.26
N THR A 149 -2.50 4.97 -10.84
CA THR A 149 -2.05 5.41 -12.16
C THR A 149 -3.05 5.08 -13.28
N LEU A 150 -3.89 4.04 -13.11
CA LEU A 150 -4.90 3.69 -14.13
C LEU A 150 -5.92 4.81 -14.38
N ALA A 151 -6.31 5.55 -13.36
CA ALA A 151 -7.35 6.57 -13.50
C ALA A 151 -6.90 7.70 -14.47
N PRO A 152 -5.78 8.41 -14.24
CA PRO A 152 -5.32 9.43 -15.17
C PRO A 152 -4.88 8.83 -16.51
N LEU A 153 -4.37 7.59 -16.56
CA LEU A 153 -4.04 6.91 -17.79
C LEU A 153 -5.25 6.70 -18.69
N ILE A 154 -6.33 6.14 -18.16
CA ILE A 154 -7.59 5.93 -18.90
C ILE A 154 -8.16 7.27 -19.35
N ALA A 155 -8.14 8.29 -18.49
CA ALA A 155 -8.58 9.62 -18.83
C ALA A 155 -7.75 10.23 -19.98
N THR A 156 -6.43 10.07 -19.96
CA THR A 156 -5.52 10.51 -21.04
C THR A 156 -5.87 9.86 -22.37
N ILE A 157 -6.15 8.54 -22.35
CA ILE A 157 -6.56 7.81 -23.55
C ILE A 157 -7.93 8.31 -24.05
N ALA A 158 -8.88 8.49 -23.15
CA ALA A 158 -10.24 8.92 -23.52
C ALA A 158 -10.27 10.30 -24.21
N VAL A 159 -9.41 11.23 -23.79
CA VAL A 159 -9.33 12.57 -24.38
C VAL A 159 -8.35 12.66 -25.55
N SER A 160 -7.65 11.60 -25.92
CA SER A 160 -6.64 11.62 -26.99
C SER A 160 -7.20 12.05 -28.35
N GLY A 161 -8.46 11.71 -28.64
CA GLY A 161 -9.14 12.14 -29.86
C GLY A 161 -9.43 13.64 -29.93
N LEU A 162 -9.46 14.35 -28.80
CA LEU A 162 -9.58 15.79 -28.69
C LEU A 162 -8.23 16.52 -28.78
N ALA A 163 -7.13 15.76 -28.63
CA ALA A 163 -5.78 16.28 -28.70
C ALA A 163 -5.13 16.13 -30.07
N SER A 164 -5.68 15.30 -30.97
CA SER A 164 -5.08 15.01 -32.27
C SER A 164 -6.14 14.84 -33.37
N GLY A 165 -5.72 15.00 -34.65
CA GLY A 165 -6.56 14.76 -35.80
C GLY A 165 -7.51 15.91 -36.10
N LYS A 166 -8.62 15.61 -36.86
CA LYS A 166 -9.58 16.60 -37.34
C LYS A 166 -10.37 17.31 -36.24
N HIS A 167 -10.47 16.74 -35.08
CA HIS A 167 -11.21 17.26 -33.91
C HIS A 167 -10.29 17.86 -32.84
N SER A 168 -9.00 18.05 -33.15
CA SER A 168 -8.05 18.62 -32.21
C SER A 168 -8.41 20.07 -31.86
N THR A 169 -8.45 20.35 -30.56
CA THR A 169 -8.65 21.68 -29.99
C THR A 169 -7.49 22.04 -29.06
N ALA A 170 -7.21 23.33 -28.89
CA ALA A 170 -6.18 23.78 -27.96
C ALA A 170 -6.44 23.24 -26.54
N VAL A 171 -7.67 23.36 -26.04
CA VAL A 171 -8.08 22.86 -24.74
C VAL A 171 -7.92 21.33 -24.66
N GLY A 172 -8.27 20.60 -25.73
CA GLY A 172 -8.11 19.14 -25.77
C GLY A 172 -6.65 18.73 -25.66
N ARG A 173 -5.73 19.43 -26.32
CA ARG A 173 -4.28 19.20 -26.21
C ARG A 173 -3.78 19.48 -24.82
N ASP A 174 -4.16 20.60 -24.19
CA ASP A 174 -3.74 20.98 -22.84
C ASP A 174 -4.23 19.98 -21.79
N VAL A 175 -5.49 19.54 -21.89
CA VAL A 175 -6.07 18.52 -20.99
C VAL A 175 -5.36 17.17 -21.16
N HIS A 176 -5.11 16.77 -22.42
CA HIS A 176 -4.37 15.52 -22.70
C HIS A 176 -2.95 15.57 -22.13
N ALA A 177 -2.23 16.67 -22.32
CA ALA A 177 -0.89 16.86 -21.80
C ALA A 177 -0.86 16.86 -20.25
N GLY A 178 -1.82 17.55 -19.62
CA GLY A 178 -1.95 17.59 -18.15
C GLY A 178 -2.24 16.23 -17.55
N LEU A 179 -3.17 15.46 -18.12
CA LEU A 179 -3.49 14.10 -17.69
C LEU A 179 -2.33 13.14 -17.96
N GLY A 180 -1.62 13.29 -19.05
CA GLY A 180 -0.41 12.55 -19.37
C GLY A 180 0.69 12.78 -18.34
N SER A 181 0.94 14.03 -17.97
CA SER A 181 1.91 14.40 -16.92
C SER A 181 1.55 13.78 -15.59
N LEU A 182 0.27 13.89 -15.17
CA LEU A 182 -0.21 13.27 -13.93
C LEU A 182 -0.02 11.73 -13.94
N THR A 183 -0.24 11.10 -15.11
CA THR A 183 0.00 9.65 -15.28
C THR A 183 1.46 9.30 -15.02
N VAL A 184 2.39 10.07 -15.59
CA VAL A 184 3.84 9.86 -15.44
C VAL A 184 4.29 10.08 -14.00
N ASP A 185 3.74 11.09 -13.32
CA ASP A 185 4.05 11.37 -11.91
C ASP A 185 3.62 10.20 -11.02
N MET A 186 2.38 9.74 -11.15
CA MET A 186 1.87 8.60 -10.37
C MET A 186 2.65 7.32 -10.68
N TYR A 187 2.97 7.07 -11.95
CA TYR A 187 3.82 5.97 -12.37
C TYR A 187 5.22 6.05 -11.76
N SER A 188 5.83 7.22 -11.75
CA SER A 188 7.18 7.44 -11.22
C SER A 188 7.25 7.14 -9.73
N ILE A 189 6.22 7.52 -8.96
CA ILE A 189 6.10 7.16 -7.55
C ILE A 189 6.00 5.64 -7.41
N SER A 190 5.16 4.98 -8.21
CA SER A 190 5.03 3.52 -8.20
C SER A 190 6.37 2.84 -8.53
N ALA A 191 7.06 3.28 -9.59
CA ALA A 191 8.35 2.75 -10.00
C ALA A 191 9.45 2.93 -8.93
N TYR A 192 9.47 4.08 -8.25
CA TYR A 192 10.37 4.34 -7.13
C TYR A 192 10.25 3.24 -6.06
N TYR A 193 9.02 2.92 -5.63
CA TYR A 193 8.80 1.89 -4.62
C TYR A 193 9.23 0.50 -5.08
N ALA A 194 9.04 0.15 -6.35
CA ALA A 194 9.50 -1.13 -6.89
C ALA A 194 11.02 -1.24 -6.94
N ILE A 195 11.69 -0.17 -7.42
CA ILE A 195 13.15 -0.15 -7.62
C ILE A 195 13.89 -0.11 -6.29
N ARG A 196 13.37 0.66 -5.32
CA ARG A 196 14.00 0.85 -4.00
C ARG A 196 13.65 -0.26 -3.00
N ALA A 197 12.73 -1.18 -3.33
CA ALA A 197 12.41 -2.30 -2.46
C ALA A 197 13.64 -3.19 -2.21
N PRO A 198 13.97 -3.50 -0.95
CA PRO A 198 15.14 -4.32 -0.63
C PRO A 198 15.09 -5.68 -1.34
N ARG A 199 16.20 -6.11 -1.89
CA ARG A 199 16.33 -7.45 -2.46
C ARG A 199 16.55 -8.46 -1.34
N ILE A 200 15.82 -9.57 -1.37
CA ILE A 200 15.99 -10.68 -0.43
C ILE A 200 16.74 -11.79 -1.17
N PRO A 201 17.93 -12.19 -0.68
CA PRO A 201 18.68 -13.31 -1.26
C PRO A 201 17.83 -14.59 -1.31
N GLY A 202 18.05 -15.44 -2.29
CA GLY A 202 17.34 -16.72 -2.43
C GLY A 202 15.89 -16.62 -2.94
N THR A 203 15.32 -15.42 -3.12
CA THR A 203 13.98 -15.28 -3.73
C THR A 203 14.05 -15.45 -5.25
N ALA A 204 13.62 -16.62 -5.73
CA ALA A 204 13.52 -16.84 -7.16
C ALA A 204 12.32 -16.09 -7.75
N THR A 205 12.52 -15.47 -8.92
CA THR A 205 11.42 -14.90 -9.70
C THR A 205 10.71 -16.01 -10.45
N ARG A 206 9.52 -16.42 -10.02
CA ARG A 206 8.75 -17.54 -10.61
C ARG A 206 7.34 -17.07 -10.99
N GLY A 207 6.69 -17.83 -11.88
CA GLY A 207 5.28 -17.63 -12.25
C GLY A 207 4.99 -16.22 -12.79
N GLN A 208 3.89 -15.66 -12.33
CA GLN A 208 3.34 -14.36 -12.76
C GLN A 208 4.30 -13.20 -12.61
N ILE A 209 5.16 -13.20 -11.57
CA ILE A 209 6.17 -12.15 -11.34
C ILE A 209 7.19 -12.05 -12.49
N ARG A 210 7.47 -13.16 -13.19
CA ARG A 210 8.36 -13.13 -14.37
C ARG A 210 7.74 -12.29 -15.49
N TRP A 211 6.46 -12.48 -15.76
CA TRP A 211 5.73 -11.74 -16.79
C TRP A 211 5.60 -10.27 -16.42
N HIS A 212 5.26 -9.99 -15.16
CA HIS A 212 5.22 -8.60 -14.66
C HIS A 212 6.56 -7.89 -14.89
N LYS A 213 7.67 -8.53 -14.52
CA LYS A 213 9.01 -7.96 -14.73
C LYS A 213 9.38 -7.83 -16.20
N ALA A 214 9.04 -8.79 -17.05
CA ALA A 214 9.29 -8.72 -18.49
C ALA A 214 8.53 -7.53 -19.11
N LEU A 215 7.25 -7.37 -18.76
CA LEU A 215 6.44 -6.25 -19.24
C LEU A 215 6.92 -4.90 -18.71
N ALA A 216 7.53 -4.87 -17.52
CA ALA A 216 8.13 -3.66 -16.97
C ALA A 216 9.30 -3.13 -17.82
N TRP A 217 10.04 -4.00 -18.52
CA TRP A 217 11.06 -3.61 -19.48
C TRP A 217 10.51 -2.97 -20.77
N ILE A 218 9.21 -3.12 -21.03
CA ILE A 218 8.52 -2.47 -22.14
C ILE A 218 7.88 -1.17 -21.66
N HIS A 219 6.98 -1.25 -20.65
CA HIS A 219 6.26 -0.06 -20.20
C HIS A 219 7.14 0.94 -19.44
N GLY A 220 8.25 0.51 -18.80
CA GLY A 220 9.15 1.44 -18.09
C GLY A 220 9.79 2.46 -19.04
N PRO A 221 10.57 2.06 -20.04
CA PRO A 221 11.07 2.95 -21.07
C PRO A 221 9.96 3.69 -21.81
N GLY A 222 8.84 3.02 -22.10
CA GLY A 222 7.69 3.62 -22.77
C GLY A 222 7.09 4.79 -21.97
N MET A 223 6.98 4.70 -20.64
CA MET A 223 6.51 5.79 -19.79
C MET A 223 7.45 7.01 -19.77
N ILE A 224 8.72 6.82 -20.10
CA ILE A 224 9.67 7.92 -20.26
C ILE A 224 9.56 8.52 -21.65
N MET A 225 9.48 7.66 -22.69
CA MET A 225 9.48 8.12 -24.09
C MET A 225 8.15 8.77 -24.49
N THR A 226 7.04 8.30 -23.97
CA THR A 226 5.70 8.82 -24.31
C THR A 226 5.56 10.33 -24.04
N PRO A 227 5.89 10.87 -22.86
CA PRO A 227 5.81 12.31 -22.61
C PRO A 227 6.81 13.11 -23.46
N ILE A 228 8.01 12.60 -23.70
CA ILE A 228 9.01 13.27 -24.54
C ILE A 228 8.49 13.44 -25.97
N LEU A 229 7.97 12.36 -26.56
CA LEU A 229 7.42 12.39 -27.92
C LEU A 229 6.12 13.20 -27.97
N GLY A 230 5.33 13.17 -26.90
CA GLY A 230 4.12 13.97 -26.75
C GLY A 230 4.41 15.46 -26.71
N GLU A 231 5.41 15.89 -25.95
CA GLU A 231 5.84 17.29 -25.89
C GLU A 231 6.35 17.78 -27.23
N MET A 232 7.12 16.95 -27.94
CA MET A 232 7.58 17.28 -29.28
C MET A 232 6.41 17.44 -30.26
N ALA A 233 5.40 16.57 -30.20
CA ALA A 233 4.19 16.66 -31.03
C ALA A 233 3.38 17.89 -30.68
N PHE A 234 3.15 18.14 -29.38
CA PHE A 234 2.45 19.31 -28.85
C PHE A 234 3.08 20.62 -29.35
N SER A 235 4.42 20.74 -29.17
CA SER A 235 5.14 21.94 -29.60
C SER A 235 5.07 22.21 -31.13
N GLN A 236 4.99 21.16 -31.95
CA GLN A 236 4.81 21.30 -33.40
C GLN A 236 3.40 21.75 -33.74
N GLU A 237 2.38 21.15 -33.13
CA GLU A 237 0.97 21.51 -33.35
C GLU A 237 0.65 22.92 -32.85
N ASP A 238 1.23 23.33 -31.70
CA ASP A 238 1.05 24.68 -31.16
C ASP A 238 1.60 25.77 -32.10
N LYS A 239 2.66 25.43 -32.84
CA LYS A 239 3.22 26.28 -33.91
C LYS A 239 2.48 26.18 -35.23
N GLY A 240 1.34 25.50 -35.28
CA GLY A 240 0.54 25.29 -36.51
C GLY A 240 1.20 24.34 -37.53
N GLN A 241 2.20 23.57 -37.08
CA GLN A 241 2.90 22.62 -37.95
C GLN A 241 2.25 21.23 -37.87
N LYS A 242 2.34 20.49 -38.99
CA LYS A 242 2.01 19.04 -38.92
C LYS A 242 3.09 18.30 -38.15
N VAL A 243 2.65 17.35 -37.30
CA VAL A 243 3.59 16.48 -36.56
C VAL A 243 4.50 15.74 -37.55
N HIS A 244 5.81 15.86 -37.33
CA HIS A 244 6.83 15.29 -38.21
C HIS A 244 7.99 14.67 -37.42
N GLY A 245 8.90 13.99 -38.11
CA GLY A 245 10.05 13.35 -37.47
C GLY A 245 9.65 12.27 -36.48
N ILE A 246 10.44 12.13 -35.42
CA ILE A 246 10.23 11.11 -34.38
C ILE A 246 8.99 11.35 -33.53
N ALA A 247 8.47 12.59 -33.48
CA ALA A 247 7.23 12.91 -32.77
C ALA A 247 6.02 12.11 -33.29
N LYS A 248 6.03 11.67 -34.57
CA LYS A 248 5.00 10.78 -35.13
C LYS A 248 4.89 9.44 -34.40
N ALA A 249 5.95 9.00 -33.71
CA ALA A 249 5.95 7.75 -32.98
C ALA A 249 5.18 7.83 -31.64
N HIS A 250 4.76 9.03 -31.21
CA HIS A 250 4.08 9.23 -29.93
C HIS A 250 2.91 8.25 -29.71
N SER A 251 1.98 8.17 -30.65
CA SER A 251 0.79 7.32 -30.50
C SER A 251 1.12 5.83 -30.46
N VAL A 252 2.09 5.37 -31.25
CA VAL A 252 2.52 3.97 -31.28
C VAL A 252 3.21 3.61 -29.97
N VAL A 253 4.16 4.45 -29.51
CA VAL A 253 4.87 4.25 -28.25
C VAL A 253 3.89 4.28 -27.07
N ALA A 254 2.97 5.26 -27.03
CA ALA A 254 1.96 5.38 -26.01
C ALA A 254 1.07 4.12 -25.96
N THR A 255 0.52 3.68 -27.11
CA THR A 255 -0.35 2.50 -27.16
C THR A 255 0.37 1.23 -26.71
N THR A 256 1.60 1.01 -27.17
CA THR A 256 2.42 -0.14 -26.74
C THR A 256 2.67 -0.10 -25.24
N THR A 257 2.98 1.08 -24.71
CA THR A 257 3.23 1.30 -23.28
C THR A 257 1.98 0.96 -22.45
N TYR A 258 0.82 1.44 -22.86
CA TYR A 258 -0.45 1.22 -22.13
C TYR A 258 -0.87 -0.24 -22.11
N ILE A 259 -0.73 -0.92 -23.26
CA ILE A 259 -1.00 -2.36 -23.36
C ILE A 259 -0.06 -3.13 -22.44
N ALA A 260 1.24 -2.86 -22.51
CA ALA A 260 2.23 -3.54 -21.68
C ALA A 260 1.99 -3.27 -20.17
N TYR A 261 1.60 -2.04 -19.81
CA TYR A 261 1.26 -1.68 -18.43
C TYR A 261 0.00 -2.40 -17.94
N GLY A 262 -1.06 -2.42 -18.73
CA GLY A 262 -2.30 -3.14 -18.42
C GLY A 262 -2.06 -4.65 -18.24
N LEU A 263 -1.30 -5.26 -19.14
CA LEU A 263 -0.92 -6.68 -19.03
C LEU A 263 -0.03 -6.96 -17.82
N ALA A 264 0.86 -6.02 -17.44
CA ALA A 264 1.68 -6.14 -16.24
C ALA A 264 0.82 -6.13 -14.97
N LEU A 265 -0.20 -5.28 -14.90
CA LEU A 265 -1.17 -5.27 -13.79
C LEU A 265 -1.99 -6.56 -13.74
N LEU A 266 -2.53 -7.01 -14.88
CA LEU A 266 -3.30 -8.25 -14.97
C LEU A 266 -2.47 -9.46 -14.56
N SER A 267 -1.20 -9.51 -14.94
CA SER A 267 -0.31 -10.65 -14.63
C SER A 267 -0.12 -10.91 -13.14
N VAL A 268 -0.33 -9.92 -12.27
CA VAL A 268 -0.20 -10.06 -10.81
C VAL A 268 -1.54 -10.00 -10.07
N SER A 269 -2.62 -9.63 -10.77
CA SER A 269 -3.97 -9.52 -10.19
C SER A 269 -4.75 -10.83 -10.30
N ILE A 270 -4.47 -11.64 -11.32
CA ILE A 270 -5.14 -12.92 -11.55
C ILE A 270 -4.31 -14.03 -10.92
N LYS A 271 -4.86 -14.68 -9.91
CA LYS A 271 -4.28 -15.92 -9.34
C LYS A 271 -4.82 -17.09 -10.16
N PHE A 272 -3.95 -17.77 -10.87
CA PHE A 272 -4.22 -19.08 -11.46
C PHE A 272 -3.81 -20.17 -10.48
#